data_238f148b88d1133c404e1017fbb98799
#
_entry.id   238f148b88d1133c404e1017fbb98799
#
_cell.length_a   1.000
_cell.length_b   1.000
_cell.length_c   1.000
_cell.angle_alpha   90.00
_cell.angle_beta   90.00
_cell.angle_gamma   90.00
#
_symmetry.space_group_name_H-M   'P 1'
#
loop_
_entity.id
_entity.type
_entity.pdbx_description
1 polymer ?
#
loop_
_entity_poly.entity_id
_entity_poly.type
_entity_poly.pdbx_seq_one_letter_code
_entity_poly.pdbx_strand_id
1 'polypeptide(L)'
;MSSGAWIRRRLCLAILAAAVVSACSRGPDSTKTASDQAAPNEPEALRVGFQLDWYPAAEHGGHYQAVAKGYYRDQGLDVTILPEGPGAHGLVKVATGRADFAMGRCDDVILAVRQGLPLLIVCAQMQHDPQAVMLHEESPVRSFKDLDGRSVMCDIGEGWIKFLEVRYAMTFNKIPMDYGLAQFMGDRSFIQQCFITNEPYIAARQGVRTRSLLIADGGYDPYRVIYTSHAFAQSHPAAVRAFVAATIRGYRDFLYGDSSGARGTIQAENPTETPGVIDFSIAAMKKYRLVEGDPAKGEGIGLITPARMTAMLQTLVQLNLLDAAIPLERFVSFDFLPVGAAAQKG
;
A
#
# COMPACT_ATOMS: atom_id res chain seq x y z
N MET A 1 39.93 12.52 -42.39
CA MET A 1 40.56 11.43 -43.19
C MET A 1 39.67 10.21 -42.99
N SER A 2 39.05 9.92 -43.98
CA SER A 2 38.65 8.81 -44.87
C SER A 2 37.62 7.92 -44.23
N SER A 3 36.39 7.90 -44.70
CA SER A 3 35.77 7.49 -45.99
C SER A 3 35.60 5.96 -46.13
N GLY A 4 34.38 5.57 -46.49
CA GLY A 4 33.99 4.35 -47.20
C GLY A 4 32.74 3.70 -46.67
N ALA A 5 31.57 3.94 -47.07
CA ALA A 5 30.66 3.78 -48.20
C ALA A 5 30.82 2.46 -48.99
N TRP A 6 29.68 1.93 -49.37
CA TRP A 6 29.34 0.96 -50.47
C TRP A 6 28.60 -0.27 -49.98
N ILE A 7 27.58 -0.84 -50.60
CA ILE A 7 26.71 -0.54 -51.79
C ILE A 7 25.49 -1.45 -51.74
N ARG A 8 24.41 -0.98 -52.30
CA ARG A 8 23.15 -1.63 -52.65
C ARG A 8 23.34 -2.89 -53.54
N ARG A 9 22.46 -3.86 -53.42
CA ARG A 9 21.92 -4.53 -54.63
C ARG A 9 20.48 -5.06 -54.40
N ARG A 10 19.61 -4.56 -55.24
CA ARG A 10 18.28 -5.08 -55.59
C ARG A 10 18.48 -6.29 -56.53
N LEU A 11 17.58 -7.25 -56.48
CA LEU A 11 17.06 -7.85 -57.74
C LEU A 11 15.66 -8.46 -57.51
N CYS A 12 14.79 -8.11 -58.45
CA CYS A 12 13.44 -8.61 -58.65
C CYS A 12 13.48 -9.93 -59.46
N LEU A 13 12.38 -10.57 -59.56
CA LEU A 13 11.69 -11.35 -60.64
C LEU A 13 11.01 -12.59 -60.01
N ALA A 14 9.82 -12.85 -60.14
CA ALA A 14 8.69 -12.78 -61.09
C ALA A 14 8.11 -14.19 -61.34
N ILE A 15 6.84 -14.34 -61.02
CA ILE A 15 5.77 -15.03 -61.76
C ILE A 15 5.98 -16.51 -62.12
N LEU A 16 5.04 -17.40 -61.68
CA LEU A 16 4.27 -18.23 -62.62
C LEU A 16 2.98 -18.78 -61.96
N ALA A 17 1.88 -18.50 -62.60
CA ALA A 17 0.55 -19.05 -62.32
C ALA A 17 0.41 -20.42 -63.02
N ALA A 18 -0.30 -21.35 -62.40
CA ALA A 18 -0.90 -22.49 -63.10
C ALA A 18 -2.25 -22.82 -62.45
N ALA A 19 -3.31 -22.54 -63.19
CA ALA A 19 -4.65 -22.94 -62.85
C ALA A 19 -4.84 -24.42 -63.41
N VAL A 20 -5.46 -25.27 -62.57
CA VAL A 20 -6.07 -26.52 -63.06
C VAL A 20 -7.47 -26.60 -62.47
N VAL A 21 -8.42 -26.57 -63.37
CA VAL A 21 -9.86 -26.84 -63.15
C VAL A 21 -10.07 -28.36 -63.35
N SER A 22 -10.80 -28.98 -62.39
CA SER A 22 -11.64 -30.18 -62.68
C SER A 22 -12.59 -30.45 -61.53
N ALA A 23 -13.79 -30.17 -61.70
CA ALA A 23 -14.98 -30.97 -61.94
C ALA A 23 -15.55 -31.77 -60.78
N CYS A 24 -16.75 -31.33 -60.46
CA CYS A 24 -17.92 -31.93 -59.83
C CYS A 24 -17.93 -33.39 -59.43
N SER A 25 -18.34 -33.67 -58.19
CA SER A 25 -19.32 -34.71 -57.90
C SER A 25 -20.20 -34.29 -56.70
N ARG A 26 -21.52 -34.25 -56.94
CA ARG A 26 -22.57 -34.04 -55.95
C ARG A 26 -22.78 -35.32 -55.14
N GLY A 27 -22.85 -35.22 -53.84
CA GLY A 27 -23.39 -36.21 -52.93
C GLY A 27 -24.12 -35.49 -51.76
N PRO A 28 -25.18 -36.04 -51.15
CA PRO A 28 -26.27 -35.28 -50.59
C PRO A 28 -26.09 -34.86 -49.13
N ASP A 29 -26.77 -33.77 -48.81
CA ASP A 29 -27.21 -33.23 -47.53
C ASP A 29 -26.90 -34.01 -46.24
N SER A 30 -26.14 -33.37 -45.38
CA SER A 30 -26.25 -33.53 -43.94
C SER A 30 -26.20 -32.14 -43.32
N THR A 31 -27.35 -31.57 -43.11
CA THR A 31 -27.60 -30.40 -42.24
C THR A 31 -27.11 -30.71 -40.83
N LYS A 32 -25.86 -30.35 -40.53
CA LYS A 32 -25.42 -30.10 -39.16
C LYS A 32 -25.56 -28.61 -38.88
N THR A 33 -26.66 -28.28 -38.28
CA THR A 33 -26.84 -27.03 -37.52
C THR A 33 -25.77 -27.01 -36.43
N ALA A 34 -24.65 -26.41 -36.72
CA ALA A 34 -23.74 -25.96 -35.66
C ALA A 34 -24.41 -24.76 -35.01
N SER A 35 -25.06 -24.99 -33.87
CA SER A 35 -25.39 -23.94 -32.94
C SER A 35 -24.07 -23.43 -32.38
N ASP A 36 -23.56 -22.39 -33.00
CA ASP A 36 -22.51 -21.55 -32.43
C ASP A 36 -23.16 -20.73 -31.31
N GLN A 37 -23.39 -21.41 -30.16
CA GLN A 37 -23.67 -20.71 -28.91
C GLN A 37 -22.34 -20.11 -28.49
N ALA A 38 -22.10 -18.86 -28.92
CA ALA A 38 -21.11 -18.00 -28.30
C ALA A 38 -21.42 -18.03 -26.80
N ALA A 39 -20.49 -18.54 -26.00
CA ALA A 39 -20.54 -18.43 -24.57
C ALA A 39 -20.80 -16.95 -24.23
N PRO A 40 -21.67 -16.63 -23.26
CA PRO A 40 -21.91 -15.25 -22.88
C PRO A 40 -20.54 -14.65 -22.54
N ASN A 41 -20.16 -13.57 -23.22
CA ASN A 41 -18.98 -12.79 -22.86
C ASN A 41 -19.15 -12.39 -21.39
N GLU A 42 -18.41 -13.03 -20.50
CA GLU A 42 -18.28 -12.50 -19.15
C GLU A 42 -17.79 -11.05 -19.26
N PRO A 43 -18.40 -10.11 -18.54
CA PRO A 43 -17.98 -8.72 -18.61
C PRO A 43 -16.49 -8.65 -18.27
N GLU A 44 -15.72 -8.04 -19.16
CA GLU A 44 -14.27 -7.90 -18.99
C GLU A 44 -14.00 -7.19 -17.66
N ALA A 45 -13.17 -7.81 -16.80
CA ALA A 45 -12.85 -7.26 -15.49
C ALA A 45 -12.17 -5.90 -15.65
N LEU A 46 -12.57 -4.94 -14.82
CA LEU A 46 -11.96 -3.61 -14.81
C LEU A 46 -10.50 -3.72 -14.33
N ARG A 47 -9.57 -3.30 -15.18
CA ARG A 47 -8.16 -3.22 -14.82
C ARG A 47 -7.91 -2.08 -13.85
N VAL A 48 -7.23 -2.37 -12.74
CA VAL A 48 -6.98 -1.45 -11.64
C VAL A 48 -5.51 -1.51 -11.22
N GLY A 49 -4.84 -0.38 -11.25
CA GLY A 49 -3.47 -0.21 -10.73
C GLY A 49 -3.49 0.21 -9.25
N PHE A 50 -2.86 -0.59 -8.39
CA PHE A 50 -2.71 -0.28 -6.97
C PHE A 50 -1.24 -0.06 -6.60
N GLN A 51 -0.89 1.16 -6.21
CA GLN A 51 0.46 1.58 -5.86
C GLN A 51 0.75 1.32 -4.38
N LEU A 52 1.77 0.51 -4.11
CA LEU A 52 2.34 0.38 -2.76
C LEU A 52 3.16 1.63 -2.39
N ASP A 53 3.35 1.85 -1.10
CA ASP A 53 4.19 2.93 -0.57
C ASP A 53 5.65 2.47 -0.32
N TRP A 54 5.93 1.17 -0.49
CA TRP A 54 7.23 0.56 -0.25
C TRP A 54 7.45 -0.68 -1.13
N TYR A 55 8.63 -1.30 -0.98
CA TYR A 55 8.88 -2.64 -1.51
C TYR A 55 7.86 -3.65 -0.97
N PRO A 56 7.58 -4.74 -1.71
CA PRO A 56 6.72 -5.81 -1.20
C PRO A 56 7.18 -6.29 0.18
N ALA A 57 6.26 -6.26 1.15
CA ALA A 57 6.50 -6.66 2.53
C ALA A 57 5.25 -7.27 3.14
N ALA A 58 5.38 -7.90 4.30
CA ALA A 58 4.26 -8.54 4.99
C ALA A 58 3.12 -7.58 5.33
N GLU A 59 3.41 -6.29 5.53
CA GLU A 59 2.41 -5.23 5.76
C GLU A 59 1.45 -5.07 4.58
N HIS A 60 1.87 -5.43 3.37
CA HIS A 60 1.06 -5.41 2.15
C HIS A 60 0.32 -6.74 1.91
N GLY A 61 0.52 -7.71 2.80
CA GLY A 61 0.08 -9.10 2.62
C GLY A 61 -1.40 -9.29 2.33
N GLY A 62 -2.27 -8.42 2.85
CA GLY A 62 -3.70 -8.49 2.55
C GLY A 62 -4.03 -8.25 1.09
N HIS A 63 -3.30 -7.35 0.42
CA HIS A 63 -3.49 -7.08 -1.02
C HIS A 63 -2.99 -8.25 -1.87
N TYR A 64 -1.79 -8.77 -1.56
CA TYR A 64 -1.25 -9.96 -2.21
C TYR A 64 -2.16 -11.17 -2.02
N GLN A 65 -2.74 -11.31 -0.83
CA GLN A 65 -3.70 -12.37 -0.52
C GLN A 65 -4.99 -12.24 -1.35
N ALA A 66 -5.50 -11.01 -1.48
CA ALA A 66 -6.69 -10.77 -2.29
C ALA A 66 -6.45 -11.07 -3.78
N VAL A 67 -5.24 -10.80 -4.30
CA VAL A 67 -4.84 -11.20 -5.65
C VAL A 67 -4.71 -12.73 -5.74
N ALA A 68 -3.95 -13.36 -4.85
CA ALA A 68 -3.65 -14.79 -4.88
C ALA A 68 -4.90 -15.67 -4.74
N LYS A 69 -5.87 -15.25 -3.93
CA LYS A 69 -7.16 -15.96 -3.72
C LYS A 69 -8.24 -15.53 -4.70
N GLY A 70 -7.97 -14.61 -5.63
CA GLY A 70 -8.92 -14.14 -6.62
C GLY A 70 -10.04 -13.24 -6.07
N TYR A 71 -9.91 -12.69 -4.85
CA TYR A 71 -10.98 -11.90 -4.23
C TYR A 71 -11.30 -10.62 -5.00
N TYR A 72 -10.32 -10.01 -5.67
CA TYR A 72 -10.56 -8.89 -6.58
C TYR A 72 -11.30 -9.35 -7.85
N ARG A 73 -10.90 -10.50 -8.44
CA ARG A 73 -11.54 -11.06 -9.63
C ARG A 73 -12.99 -11.45 -9.38
N ASP A 74 -13.29 -12.03 -8.21
CA ASP A 74 -14.66 -12.35 -7.75
C ASP A 74 -15.56 -11.10 -7.74
N GLN A 75 -14.97 -9.91 -7.67
CA GLN A 75 -15.65 -8.62 -7.69
C GLN A 75 -15.54 -7.88 -9.05
N GLY A 76 -15.08 -8.56 -10.09
CA GLY A 76 -14.94 -7.99 -11.43
C GLY A 76 -13.74 -7.03 -11.59
N LEU A 77 -12.71 -7.15 -10.74
CA LEU A 77 -11.51 -6.32 -10.81
C LEU A 77 -10.27 -7.17 -11.19
N ASP A 78 -9.49 -6.68 -12.14
CA ASP A 78 -8.15 -7.19 -12.44
C ASP A 78 -7.11 -6.24 -11.85
N VAL A 79 -6.67 -6.54 -10.61
CA VAL A 79 -5.80 -5.66 -9.83
C VAL A 79 -4.34 -6.01 -10.09
N THR A 80 -3.58 -5.02 -10.55
CA THR A 80 -2.12 -5.06 -10.64
C THR A 80 -1.54 -4.30 -9.46
N ILE A 81 -0.77 -4.98 -8.61
CA ILE A 81 0.01 -4.34 -7.55
C ILE A 81 1.27 -3.74 -8.19
N LEU A 82 1.52 -2.46 -7.89
CA LEU A 82 2.65 -1.68 -8.39
C LEU A 82 3.63 -1.46 -7.22
N PRO A 83 4.65 -2.34 -7.05
CA PRO A 83 5.63 -2.16 -6.00
C PRO A 83 6.58 -1.00 -6.32
N GLU A 84 7.09 -0.37 -5.29
CA GLU A 84 8.12 0.66 -5.41
C GLU A 84 8.94 0.71 -4.12
N GLY A 85 10.07 1.42 -4.15
CA GLY A 85 10.88 1.68 -2.97
C GLY A 85 10.69 3.10 -2.44
N PRO A 86 11.69 3.65 -1.75
CA PRO A 86 11.67 5.03 -1.25
C PRO A 86 11.29 6.02 -2.35
N GLY A 87 10.32 6.90 -2.09
CA GLY A 87 9.85 7.86 -3.07
C GLY A 87 8.80 7.32 -4.04
N ALA A 88 7.98 6.37 -3.63
CA ALA A 88 6.89 5.78 -4.42
C ALA A 88 5.94 6.80 -5.06
N HIS A 89 5.85 8.03 -4.52
CA HIS A 89 5.04 9.13 -5.04
C HIS A 89 3.56 8.78 -5.28
N GLY A 90 2.99 7.86 -4.49
CA GLY A 90 1.61 7.37 -4.63
C GLY A 90 0.58 8.51 -4.73
N LEU A 91 0.73 9.57 -3.92
CA LEU A 91 -0.14 10.74 -3.94
C LEU A 91 -0.23 11.38 -5.33
N VAL A 92 0.93 11.60 -5.97
CA VAL A 92 1.00 12.21 -7.31
C VAL A 92 0.52 11.22 -8.38
N LYS A 93 0.86 9.94 -8.26
CA LYS A 93 0.43 8.92 -9.23
C LYS A 93 -1.08 8.79 -9.28
N VAL A 94 -1.76 8.78 -8.12
CA VAL A 94 -3.22 8.74 -8.06
C VAL A 94 -3.84 10.06 -8.54
N ALA A 95 -3.31 11.20 -8.10
CA ALA A 95 -3.81 12.51 -8.53
C ALA A 95 -3.73 12.72 -10.05
N THR A 96 -2.77 12.07 -10.72
CA THR A 96 -2.53 12.17 -12.17
C THR A 96 -3.08 10.98 -12.98
N GLY A 97 -3.77 10.02 -12.34
CA GLY A 97 -4.34 8.84 -13.01
C GLY A 97 -3.32 7.80 -13.47
N ARG A 98 -2.09 7.81 -12.93
CA ARG A 98 -1.07 6.78 -13.20
C ARG A 98 -1.25 5.53 -12.34
N ALA A 99 -2.01 5.65 -11.26
CA ALA A 99 -2.53 4.57 -10.45
C ALA A 99 -3.96 4.91 -10.05
N ASP A 100 -4.80 3.91 -9.91
CA ASP A 100 -6.20 4.10 -9.53
C ASP A 100 -6.36 4.20 -8.01
N PHE A 101 -5.54 3.42 -7.31
CA PHE A 101 -5.43 3.45 -5.86
C PHE A 101 -3.97 3.50 -5.44
N ALA A 102 -3.76 4.03 -4.24
CA ALA A 102 -2.49 3.88 -3.54
C ALA A 102 -2.72 3.78 -2.02
N MET A 103 -1.66 3.46 -1.31
CA MET A 103 -1.65 3.44 0.14
C MET A 103 -0.66 4.45 0.71
N GLY A 104 -0.85 4.82 1.99
CA GLY A 104 -0.01 5.75 2.70
C GLY A 104 -0.61 6.12 4.05
N ARG A 105 -0.11 7.17 4.69
CA ARG A 105 -0.69 7.69 5.94
C ARG A 105 -1.77 8.71 5.66
N CYS A 106 -2.79 8.76 6.52
CA CYS A 106 -3.90 9.70 6.35
C CYS A 106 -3.48 11.16 6.51
N ASP A 107 -2.51 11.47 7.36
CA ASP A 107 -1.97 12.82 7.52
C ASP A 107 -1.32 13.34 6.24
N ASP A 108 -0.54 12.51 5.53
CA ASP A 108 0.05 12.87 4.23
C ASP A 108 -1.01 13.15 3.17
N VAL A 109 -2.07 12.33 3.13
CA VAL A 109 -3.20 12.55 2.20
C VAL A 109 -3.92 13.86 2.51
N ILE A 110 -4.19 14.15 3.79
CA ILE A 110 -4.83 15.42 4.22
C ILE A 110 -3.97 16.62 3.78
N LEU A 111 -2.65 16.57 4.01
CA LEU A 111 -1.73 17.65 3.61
C LEU A 111 -1.69 17.81 2.08
N ALA A 112 -1.70 16.71 1.33
CA ALA A 112 -1.72 16.74 -0.12
C ALA A 112 -3.04 17.34 -0.67
N VAL A 113 -4.18 16.97 -0.08
CA VAL A 113 -5.49 17.56 -0.44
C VAL A 113 -5.52 19.07 -0.14
N ARG A 114 -4.92 19.51 0.96
CA ARG A 114 -4.78 20.93 1.28
C ARG A 114 -3.96 21.66 0.21
N GLN A 115 -2.96 20.99 -0.38
CA GLN A 115 -2.16 21.53 -1.49
C GLN A 115 -2.86 21.43 -2.84
N GLY A 116 -4.09 20.93 -2.90
CA GLY A 116 -4.92 20.88 -4.11
C GLY A 116 -4.94 19.55 -4.86
N LEU A 117 -4.31 18.48 -4.33
CA LEU A 117 -4.41 17.17 -4.96
C LEU A 117 -5.83 16.59 -4.77
N PRO A 118 -6.49 16.09 -5.84
CA PRO A 118 -7.87 15.61 -5.79
C PRO A 118 -7.97 14.17 -5.25
N LEU A 119 -7.53 13.94 -4.02
CA LEU A 119 -7.44 12.63 -3.39
C LEU A 119 -8.58 12.37 -2.42
N LEU A 120 -8.99 11.11 -2.29
CA LEU A 120 -10.08 10.65 -1.44
C LEU A 120 -9.69 9.36 -0.73
N ILE A 121 -9.61 9.38 0.59
CA ILE A 121 -9.44 8.20 1.44
C ILE A 121 -10.71 7.37 1.40
N VAL A 122 -10.59 6.04 1.23
CA VAL A 122 -11.74 5.14 1.08
C VAL A 122 -11.82 4.03 2.14
N CYS A 123 -10.69 3.64 2.74
CA CYS A 123 -10.65 2.74 3.88
C CYS A 123 -9.29 2.81 4.62
N ALA A 124 -9.23 2.24 5.82
CA ALA A 124 -7.95 1.99 6.48
C ALA A 124 -7.33 0.69 5.97
N GLN A 125 -6.04 0.69 5.75
CA GLN A 125 -5.23 -0.52 5.61
C GLN A 125 -4.84 -1.04 6.99
N MET A 126 -4.38 -0.12 7.87
CA MET A 126 -4.12 -0.41 9.27
C MET A 126 -4.79 0.62 10.16
N GLN A 127 -5.26 0.16 11.32
CA GLN A 127 -5.85 1.00 12.34
C GLN A 127 -4.76 1.81 13.07
N HIS A 128 -3.58 1.22 13.28
CA HIS A 128 -2.47 1.85 13.98
C HIS A 128 -1.23 1.87 13.10
N ASP A 129 -0.46 2.96 13.16
CA ASP A 129 0.79 3.10 12.43
C ASP A 129 1.89 2.25 13.07
N PRO A 130 2.62 1.40 12.31
CA PRO A 130 3.67 0.55 12.83
C PRO A 130 4.98 1.29 13.15
N GLN A 131 5.07 2.59 12.90
CA GLN A 131 6.29 3.37 13.11
C GLN A 131 6.67 3.43 14.58
N ALA A 132 7.95 3.26 14.83
CA ALA A 132 8.54 3.29 16.16
C ALA A 132 9.94 3.91 16.11
N VAL A 133 10.44 4.28 17.29
CA VAL A 133 11.86 4.61 17.51
C VAL A 133 12.55 3.39 18.12
N MET A 134 13.49 2.80 17.37
CA MET A 134 14.24 1.62 17.80
C MET A 134 15.51 2.01 18.55
N LEU A 135 15.77 1.29 19.63
CA LEU A 135 16.84 1.49 20.59
C LEU A 135 17.50 0.15 20.90
N HIS A 136 18.79 0.18 21.22
CA HIS A 136 19.41 -0.99 21.86
C HIS A 136 18.75 -1.26 23.22
N GLU A 137 18.67 -2.54 23.63
CA GLU A 137 18.03 -2.98 24.88
C GLU A 137 18.57 -2.21 26.11
N GLU A 138 19.88 -2.00 26.15
CA GLU A 138 20.61 -1.33 27.21
C GLU A 138 20.55 0.22 27.15
N SER A 139 19.99 0.81 26.08
CA SER A 139 19.87 2.26 25.92
C SER A 139 19.24 2.90 27.18
N PRO A 140 19.75 4.03 27.67
CA PRO A 140 19.14 4.75 28.79
C PRO A 140 17.82 5.43 28.43
N VAL A 141 17.51 5.61 27.14
CA VAL A 141 16.24 6.20 26.66
C VAL A 141 15.10 5.27 27.03
N ARG A 142 14.10 5.75 27.79
CA ARG A 142 12.93 4.96 28.22
C ARG A 142 11.60 5.53 27.72
N SER A 143 11.62 6.80 27.34
CA SER A 143 10.44 7.53 26.87
C SER A 143 10.82 8.45 25.71
N PHE A 144 9.82 8.99 25.00
CA PHE A 144 10.07 9.98 23.95
C PHE A 144 10.75 11.25 24.47
N LYS A 145 10.47 11.65 25.72
CA LYS A 145 11.12 12.82 26.34
C LYS A 145 12.64 12.64 26.45
N ASP A 146 13.12 11.42 26.61
CA ASP A 146 14.55 11.13 26.72
C ASP A 146 15.30 11.25 25.38
N LEU A 147 14.59 11.53 24.28
CA LEU A 147 15.18 11.86 22.99
C LEU A 147 15.72 13.29 22.92
N ASP A 148 15.39 14.13 23.90
CA ASP A 148 15.82 15.52 23.92
C ASP A 148 17.35 15.64 23.79
N GLY A 149 17.79 16.47 22.84
CA GLY A 149 19.20 16.68 22.51
C GLY A 149 19.95 15.50 21.87
N ARG A 150 19.30 14.34 21.66
CA ARG A 150 19.93 13.17 21.01
C ARG A 150 19.86 13.26 19.50
N SER A 151 20.62 12.40 18.85
CA SER A 151 20.55 12.21 17.39
C SER A 151 19.67 11.00 17.07
N VAL A 152 18.71 11.16 16.17
CA VAL A 152 17.77 10.12 15.73
C VAL A 152 17.77 10.08 14.21
N MET A 153 18.09 8.92 13.63
CA MET A 153 17.91 8.69 12.19
C MET A 153 16.42 8.51 11.91
N CYS A 154 15.84 9.34 11.06
CA CYS A 154 14.42 9.31 10.74
C CYS A 154 14.15 9.91 9.36
N ASP A 155 12.98 9.61 8.81
CA ASP A 155 12.48 10.25 7.60
C ASP A 155 12.05 11.68 7.94
N ILE A 156 12.88 12.64 7.52
CA ILE A 156 12.74 14.05 7.86
C ILE A 156 11.51 14.62 7.15
N GLY A 157 10.62 15.24 7.90
CA GLY A 157 9.39 15.84 7.39
C GLY A 157 8.13 15.10 7.80
N GLU A 158 8.25 13.93 8.40
CA GLU A 158 7.09 13.23 8.94
C GLU A 158 6.45 13.96 10.13
N GLY A 159 5.12 13.95 10.16
CA GLY A 159 4.31 14.71 11.14
C GLY A 159 4.57 14.32 12.60
N TRP A 160 4.92 13.05 12.84
CA TRP A 160 5.20 12.57 14.21
C TRP A 160 6.39 13.28 14.88
N ILE A 161 7.39 13.71 14.10
CA ILE A 161 8.56 14.42 14.60
C ILE A 161 8.10 15.71 15.27
N LYS A 162 7.37 16.54 14.53
CA LYS A 162 6.83 17.79 15.01
C LYS A 162 5.88 17.59 16.18
N PHE A 163 5.06 16.53 16.12
CA PHE A 163 4.15 16.19 17.20
C PHE A 163 4.89 15.90 18.51
N LEU A 164 5.92 15.04 18.48
CA LEU A 164 6.68 14.70 19.69
C LEU A 164 7.44 15.92 20.24
N GLU A 165 8.04 16.73 19.36
CA GLU A 165 8.73 17.96 19.77
C GLU A 165 7.80 18.92 20.52
N VAL A 166 6.58 19.13 20.00
CA VAL A 166 5.58 20.01 20.65
C VAL A 166 5.05 19.37 21.93
N ARG A 167 4.66 18.08 21.87
CA ARG A 167 4.02 17.39 23.00
C ARG A 167 4.93 17.28 24.21
N TYR A 168 6.22 17.02 24.01
CA TYR A 168 7.19 16.79 25.08
C TYR A 168 8.07 18.01 25.36
N ALA A 169 7.85 19.14 24.66
CA ALA A 169 8.67 20.34 24.73
C ALA A 169 10.16 20.01 24.61
N MET A 170 10.52 19.24 23.58
CA MET A 170 11.87 18.76 23.32
C MET A 170 12.28 19.01 21.87
N THR A 171 13.56 18.82 21.59
CA THR A 171 14.08 18.77 20.22
C THR A 171 15.20 17.74 20.13
N PHE A 172 15.34 17.09 18.98
CA PHE A 172 16.43 16.15 18.73
C PHE A 172 17.04 16.40 17.34
N ASN A 173 18.30 15.99 17.18
CA ASN A 173 19.00 16.10 15.90
C ASN A 173 18.48 15.04 14.93
N LYS A 174 17.96 15.44 13.77
CA LYS A 174 17.48 14.54 12.73
C LYS A 174 18.64 14.14 11.86
N ILE A 175 18.91 12.84 11.81
CA ILE A 175 19.82 12.23 10.81
C ILE A 175 18.93 11.71 9.69
N PRO A 176 19.19 12.07 8.40
CA PRO A 176 18.40 11.55 7.28
C PRO A 176 18.41 10.03 7.24
N MET A 177 17.25 9.43 6.96
CA MET A 177 17.09 7.99 6.85
C MET A 177 17.89 7.44 5.66
N ASP A 178 18.69 6.41 5.91
CA ASP A 178 19.41 5.64 4.85
C ASP A 178 18.73 4.28 4.56
N TYR A 179 17.67 3.97 5.29
CA TYR A 179 16.89 2.73 5.22
C TYR A 179 17.69 1.45 5.52
N GLY A 180 18.89 1.59 6.09
CA GLY A 180 19.77 0.50 6.49
C GLY A 180 19.80 0.31 8.01
N LEU A 181 20.46 -0.77 8.44
CA LEU A 181 20.72 -1.06 9.85
C LEU A 181 22.22 -0.98 10.22
N ALA A 182 23.10 -0.68 9.27
CA ALA A 182 24.54 -0.77 9.49
C ALA A 182 25.02 0.15 10.62
N GLN A 183 24.52 1.38 10.68
CA GLN A 183 24.89 2.34 11.73
C GLN A 183 24.36 1.87 13.09
N PHE A 184 23.09 1.44 13.13
CA PHE A 184 22.48 0.91 14.36
C PHE A 184 23.23 -0.32 14.88
N MET A 185 23.63 -1.23 14.00
CA MET A 185 24.37 -2.43 14.40
C MET A 185 25.78 -2.13 14.91
N GLY A 186 26.40 -1.07 14.37
CA GLY A 186 27.79 -0.67 14.71
C GLY A 186 27.91 0.20 15.96
N ASP A 187 26.86 0.92 16.35
CA ASP A 187 26.87 1.87 17.49
C ASP A 187 25.70 1.60 18.44
N ARG A 188 26.04 1.15 19.67
CA ARG A 188 25.04 0.84 20.71
C ARG A 188 24.28 2.06 21.23
N SER A 189 24.76 3.27 20.96
CA SER A 189 24.08 4.52 21.30
C SER A 189 23.16 5.02 20.19
N PHE A 190 23.22 4.41 18.99
CA PHE A 190 22.46 4.83 17.83
C PHE A 190 20.95 4.64 18.03
N ILE A 191 20.18 5.60 17.56
CA ILE A 191 18.72 5.62 17.63
C ILE A 191 18.19 5.82 16.23
N GLN A 192 17.24 4.99 15.82
CA GLN A 192 16.61 5.16 14.52
C GLN A 192 15.13 4.85 14.50
N GLN A 193 14.43 5.48 13.57
CA GLN A 193 13.07 5.11 13.17
C GLN A 193 13.08 3.69 12.59
N CYS A 194 12.02 2.95 12.88
CA CYS A 194 11.79 1.62 12.35
C CYS A 194 10.29 1.35 12.20
N PHE A 195 9.95 0.26 11.54
CA PHE A 195 8.65 -0.39 11.68
C PHE A 195 8.77 -1.51 12.70
N ILE A 196 7.85 -1.52 13.69
CA ILE A 196 7.83 -2.55 14.74
C ILE A 196 7.67 -3.98 14.17
N THR A 197 7.26 -4.07 12.93
CA THR A 197 7.02 -5.29 12.16
C THR A 197 8.25 -5.82 11.43
N ASN A 198 9.36 -5.09 11.34
CA ASN A 198 10.49 -5.47 10.49
C ASN A 198 11.86 -5.36 11.20
N GLU A 199 12.42 -4.15 11.37
CA GLU A 199 13.80 -3.93 11.80
C GLU A 199 14.17 -4.59 13.13
N PRO A 200 13.29 -4.68 14.15
CA PRO A 200 13.59 -5.39 15.39
C PRO A 200 13.93 -6.86 15.19
N TYR A 201 13.28 -7.52 14.22
CA TYR A 201 13.57 -8.89 13.88
C TYR A 201 14.92 -9.02 13.18
N ILE A 202 15.22 -8.15 12.24
CA ILE A 202 16.49 -8.18 11.50
C ILE A 202 17.66 -7.95 12.48
N ALA A 203 17.54 -6.99 13.40
CA ALA A 203 18.53 -6.74 14.43
C ALA A 203 18.74 -7.97 15.35
N ALA A 204 17.63 -8.58 15.80
CA ALA A 204 17.67 -9.77 16.65
C ALA A 204 18.36 -10.96 15.94
N ARG A 205 18.12 -11.15 14.63
CA ARG A 205 18.78 -12.18 13.84
C ARG A 205 20.30 -12.01 13.73
N GLN A 206 20.77 -10.76 13.89
CA GLN A 206 22.20 -10.43 13.91
C GLN A 206 22.77 -10.34 15.35
N GLY A 207 22.01 -10.81 16.35
CA GLY A 207 22.45 -10.88 17.74
C GLY A 207 22.28 -9.56 18.53
N VAL A 208 21.61 -8.56 17.98
CA VAL A 208 21.35 -7.28 18.67
C VAL A 208 19.95 -7.28 19.24
N ARG A 209 19.84 -7.19 20.58
CA ARG A 209 18.56 -7.02 21.26
C ARG A 209 18.13 -5.56 21.22
N THR A 210 16.86 -5.34 20.90
CA THR A 210 16.29 -4.03 20.72
C THR A 210 15.06 -3.83 21.58
N ARG A 211 14.77 -2.56 21.83
CA ARG A 211 13.51 -2.07 22.36
C ARG A 211 12.99 -0.97 21.44
N SER A 212 11.69 -0.92 21.26
CA SER A 212 11.04 0.09 20.41
C SER A 212 10.06 0.92 21.24
N LEU A 213 10.02 2.22 20.98
CA LEU A 213 8.98 3.13 21.44
C LEU A 213 8.03 3.34 20.27
N LEU A 214 6.84 2.73 20.32
CA LEU A 214 5.83 2.88 19.27
C LEU A 214 5.30 4.32 19.27
N ILE A 215 5.32 4.98 18.12
CA ILE A 215 4.95 6.41 18.01
C ILE A 215 3.48 6.61 18.37
N ALA A 216 2.63 5.65 18.04
CA ALA A 216 1.22 5.62 18.43
C ALA A 216 1.03 5.73 19.96
N ASP A 217 1.89 5.10 20.76
CA ASP A 217 1.86 5.22 22.24
C ASP A 217 2.23 6.63 22.71
N GLY A 218 2.98 7.38 21.91
CA GLY A 218 3.26 8.80 22.11
C GLY A 218 2.07 9.71 21.84
N GLY A 219 1.03 9.18 21.19
CA GLY A 219 -0.21 9.88 20.86
C GLY A 219 -0.31 10.38 19.42
N TYR A 220 0.66 10.07 18.55
CA TYR A 220 0.57 10.31 17.11
C TYR A 220 0.33 9.00 16.39
N ASP A 221 -0.92 8.77 16.01
CA ASP A 221 -1.37 7.49 15.47
C ASP A 221 -2.26 7.68 14.23
N PRO A 222 -1.67 8.07 13.07
CA PRO A 222 -2.42 8.15 11.85
C PRO A 222 -2.87 6.77 11.39
N TYR A 223 -4.06 6.69 10.77
CA TYR A 223 -4.39 5.50 9.98
C TYR A 223 -3.39 5.34 8.84
N ARG A 224 -2.98 4.11 8.57
CA ARG A 224 -2.52 3.80 7.22
C ARG A 224 -3.76 3.55 6.36
N VAL A 225 -3.84 4.24 5.24
CA VAL A 225 -5.08 4.31 4.45
C VAL A 225 -4.85 3.86 3.01
N ILE A 226 -5.96 3.48 2.39
CA ILE A 226 -6.06 3.37 0.94
C ILE A 226 -6.84 4.58 0.46
N TYR A 227 -6.33 5.18 -0.60
CA TYR A 227 -6.94 6.33 -1.25
C TYR A 227 -6.97 6.20 -2.76
N THR A 228 -7.87 6.94 -3.37
CA THR A 228 -8.07 7.05 -4.82
C THR A 228 -8.24 8.53 -5.20
N SER A 229 -8.49 8.83 -6.47
CA SER A 229 -8.88 10.18 -6.87
C SER A 229 -10.39 10.39 -6.77
N HIS A 230 -10.83 11.63 -6.54
CA HIS A 230 -12.26 11.98 -6.63
C HIS A 230 -12.87 11.58 -7.97
N ALA A 231 -12.13 11.79 -9.08
CA ALA A 231 -12.59 11.44 -10.41
C ALA A 231 -12.84 9.95 -10.57
N PHE A 232 -11.92 9.09 -10.10
CA PHE A 232 -12.09 7.64 -10.15
C PHE A 232 -13.25 7.18 -9.26
N ALA A 233 -13.35 7.71 -8.04
CA ALA A 233 -14.43 7.37 -7.12
C ALA A 233 -15.82 7.74 -7.67
N GLN A 234 -15.94 8.85 -8.40
CA GLN A 234 -17.17 9.29 -9.04
C GLN A 234 -17.53 8.47 -10.27
N SER A 235 -16.54 8.14 -11.12
CA SER A 235 -16.79 7.37 -12.35
C SER A 235 -16.95 5.87 -12.10
N HIS A 236 -16.34 5.30 -11.05
CA HIS A 236 -16.31 3.88 -10.76
C HIS A 236 -16.67 3.55 -9.29
N PRO A 237 -17.78 4.05 -8.74
CA PRO A 237 -18.09 3.88 -7.31
C PRO A 237 -18.30 2.41 -6.90
N ALA A 238 -18.78 1.58 -7.83
CA ALA A 238 -18.92 0.14 -7.60
C ALA A 238 -17.55 -0.55 -7.50
N ALA A 239 -16.59 -0.17 -8.36
CA ALA A 239 -15.22 -0.69 -8.32
C ALA A 239 -14.50 -0.32 -7.03
N VAL A 240 -14.69 0.90 -6.52
CA VAL A 240 -14.10 1.32 -5.23
C VAL A 240 -14.65 0.46 -4.08
N ARG A 241 -15.98 0.24 -4.02
CA ARG A 241 -16.58 -0.66 -3.01
C ARG A 241 -16.06 -2.09 -3.12
N ALA A 242 -15.97 -2.60 -4.35
CA ALA A 242 -15.45 -3.92 -4.65
C ALA A 242 -13.99 -4.08 -4.18
N PHE A 243 -13.16 -3.08 -4.49
CA PHE A 243 -11.75 -3.05 -4.08
C PHE A 243 -11.62 -3.06 -2.55
N VAL A 244 -12.35 -2.19 -1.85
CA VAL A 244 -12.35 -2.12 -0.39
C VAL A 244 -12.80 -3.44 0.24
N ALA A 245 -13.90 -4.03 -0.25
CA ALA A 245 -14.42 -5.30 0.29
C ALA A 245 -13.43 -6.46 0.09
N ALA A 246 -12.83 -6.57 -1.10
CA ALA A 246 -11.83 -7.59 -1.40
C ALA A 246 -10.56 -7.42 -0.57
N THR A 247 -10.10 -6.17 -0.37
CA THR A 247 -8.96 -5.84 0.49
C THR A 247 -9.20 -6.26 1.94
N ILE A 248 -10.36 -5.93 2.52
CA ILE A 248 -10.73 -6.32 3.90
C ILE A 248 -10.72 -7.84 4.03
N ARG A 249 -11.30 -8.57 3.05
CA ARG A 249 -11.26 -10.02 3.02
C ARG A 249 -9.83 -10.55 2.93
N GLY A 250 -9.01 -9.93 2.09
CA GLY A 250 -7.60 -10.28 1.91
C GLY A 250 -6.78 -10.15 3.19
N TYR A 251 -6.92 -9.03 3.93
CA TYR A 251 -6.22 -8.86 5.22
C TYR A 251 -6.68 -9.86 6.27
N ARG A 252 -8.00 -10.11 6.36
CA ARG A 252 -8.51 -11.11 7.29
C ARG A 252 -7.93 -12.49 6.99
N ASP A 253 -7.92 -12.88 5.73
CA ASP A 253 -7.40 -14.19 5.31
C ASP A 253 -5.88 -14.27 5.43
N PHE A 254 -5.14 -13.20 5.10
CA PHE A 254 -3.69 -13.14 5.28
C PHE A 254 -3.27 -13.32 6.74
N LEU A 255 -3.98 -12.68 7.64
CA LEU A 255 -3.65 -12.76 9.07
C LEU A 255 -4.11 -14.07 9.73
N TYR A 256 -5.25 -14.63 9.33
CA TYR A 256 -5.92 -15.70 10.08
C TYR A 256 -6.20 -16.96 9.27
N GLY A 257 -6.01 -16.93 7.94
CA GLY A 257 -6.19 -18.05 7.03
C GLY A 257 -4.89 -18.60 6.48
N ASP A 258 -4.98 -19.32 5.36
CA ASP A 258 -3.82 -19.82 4.59
C ASP A 258 -3.26 -18.71 3.69
N SER A 259 -2.15 -18.13 4.11
CA SER A 259 -1.47 -17.04 3.41
C SER A 259 -0.31 -17.48 2.50
N SER A 260 -0.18 -18.79 2.21
CA SER A 260 0.97 -19.33 1.45
C SER A 260 1.16 -18.68 0.08
N GLY A 261 0.07 -18.42 -0.66
CA GLY A 261 0.12 -17.78 -1.97
C GLY A 261 0.66 -16.34 -1.92
N ALA A 262 0.14 -15.53 -0.98
CA ALA A 262 0.61 -14.16 -0.78
C ALA A 262 2.08 -14.12 -0.37
N ARG A 263 2.47 -14.98 0.57
CA ARG A 263 3.86 -15.10 1.04
C ARG A 263 4.82 -15.43 -0.11
N GLY A 264 4.44 -16.41 -0.94
CA GLY A 264 5.24 -16.81 -2.09
C GLY A 264 5.47 -15.66 -3.07
N THR A 265 4.44 -14.87 -3.36
CA THR A 265 4.55 -13.70 -4.25
C THR A 265 5.42 -12.60 -3.63
N ILE A 266 5.19 -12.24 -2.35
CA ILE A 266 6.01 -11.25 -1.64
C ILE A 266 7.48 -11.63 -1.67
N GLN A 267 7.82 -12.89 -1.37
CA GLN A 267 9.20 -13.38 -1.39
C GLN A 267 9.82 -13.38 -2.78
N ALA A 268 9.03 -13.68 -3.81
CA ALA A 268 9.51 -13.67 -5.19
C ALA A 268 9.85 -12.24 -5.66
N GLU A 269 9.06 -11.24 -5.25
CA GLU A 269 9.24 -9.85 -5.61
C GLU A 269 10.25 -9.12 -4.68
N ASN A 270 10.35 -9.56 -3.41
CA ASN A 270 11.30 -9.03 -2.44
C ASN A 270 11.99 -10.19 -1.65
N PRO A 271 13.15 -10.68 -2.12
CA PRO A 271 13.86 -11.78 -1.46
C PRO A 271 14.34 -11.48 -0.03
N THR A 272 14.35 -10.23 0.41
CA THR A 272 14.68 -9.87 1.80
C THR A 272 13.56 -10.23 2.77
N GLU A 273 12.32 -10.36 2.29
CA GLU A 273 11.15 -10.84 3.02
C GLU A 273 11.21 -12.37 3.21
N THR A 274 12.17 -12.81 3.99
CA THR A 274 12.30 -14.25 4.31
C THR A 274 11.07 -14.78 5.06
N PRO A 275 10.82 -16.10 5.10
CA PRO A 275 9.71 -16.66 5.87
C PRO A 275 9.68 -16.17 7.33
N GLY A 276 10.85 -16.04 7.95
CA GLY A 276 10.95 -15.58 9.33
C GLY A 276 10.62 -14.10 9.52
N VAL A 277 10.94 -13.24 8.54
CA VAL A 277 10.52 -11.82 8.54
C VAL A 277 9.00 -11.76 8.46
N ILE A 278 8.39 -12.48 7.51
CA ILE A 278 6.93 -12.49 7.32
C ILE A 278 6.21 -13.03 8.56
N ASP A 279 6.72 -14.11 9.17
CA ASP A 279 6.14 -14.67 10.40
C ASP A 279 6.18 -13.67 11.55
N PHE A 280 7.33 -13.01 11.74
CA PHE A 280 7.49 -11.98 12.75
C PHE A 280 6.53 -10.79 12.49
N SER A 281 6.46 -10.31 11.25
CA SER A 281 5.59 -9.20 10.88
C SER A 281 4.11 -9.51 11.15
N ILE A 282 3.64 -10.71 10.76
CA ILE A 282 2.26 -11.15 11.06
C ILE A 282 2.02 -11.22 12.56
N ALA A 283 2.97 -11.78 13.32
CA ALA A 283 2.87 -11.85 14.77
C ALA A 283 2.82 -10.44 15.41
N ALA A 284 3.64 -9.50 14.91
CA ALA A 284 3.64 -8.11 15.37
C ALA A 284 2.33 -7.40 15.00
N MET A 285 1.85 -7.53 13.76
CA MET A 285 0.56 -6.95 13.35
C MET A 285 -0.57 -7.40 14.28
N LYS A 286 -0.62 -8.69 14.65
CA LYS A 286 -1.62 -9.21 15.59
C LYS A 286 -1.40 -8.71 17.00
N LYS A 287 -0.15 -8.79 17.52
CA LYS A 287 0.21 -8.38 18.89
C LYS A 287 -0.16 -6.93 19.17
N TYR A 288 0.16 -6.04 18.25
CA TYR A 288 -0.10 -4.61 18.36
C TYR A 288 -1.43 -4.19 17.76
N ARG A 289 -2.22 -5.17 17.27
CA ARG A 289 -3.54 -4.95 16.64
C ARG A 289 -3.50 -3.92 15.52
N LEU A 290 -2.42 -3.89 14.77
CA LEU A 290 -2.17 -2.83 13.79
C LEU A 290 -3.25 -2.78 12.70
N VAL A 291 -3.73 -3.95 12.24
CA VAL A 291 -4.70 -4.04 11.14
C VAL A 291 -6.14 -4.03 11.65
N GLU A 292 -6.45 -4.88 12.63
CA GLU A 292 -7.82 -5.02 13.15
C GLU A 292 -8.23 -3.96 14.16
N GLY A 293 -7.27 -3.33 14.87
CA GLY A 293 -7.56 -2.38 15.94
C GLY A 293 -8.33 -2.98 17.12
N ASP A 294 -8.97 -2.12 17.91
CA ASP A 294 -9.79 -2.48 19.06
C ASP A 294 -11.30 -2.34 18.75
N PRO A 295 -12.05 -3.44 18.64
CA PRO A 295 -13.50 -3.37 18.39
C PRO A 295 -14.27 -2.57 19.45
N ALA A 296 -13.77 -2.51 20.70
CA ALA A 296 -14.40 -1.71 21.75
C ALA A 296 -14.30 -0.20 21.48
N LYS A 297 -13.36 0.20 20.60
CA LYS A 297 -13.20 1.58 20.13
C LYS A 297 -13.86 1.82 18.76
N GLY A 298 -14.61 0.85 18.25
CA GLY A 298 -15.20 0.93 16.91
C GLY A 298 -14.20 0.71 15.78
N GLU A 299 -13.04 0.14 16.08
CA GLU A 299 -12.02 -0.19 15.08
C GLU A 299 -12.28 -1.56 14.47
N GLY A 300 -11.74 -1.81 13.29
CA GLY A 300 -11.85 -3.07 12.57
C GLY A 300 -11.12 -3.00 11.25
N ILE A 301 -10.85 -4.16 10.64
CA ILE A 301 -10.15 -4.23 9.35
C ILE A 301 -10.90 -3.38 8.32
N GLY A 302 -10.21 -2.41 7.74
CA GLY A 302 -10.76 -1.52 6.72
C GLY A 302 -11.55 -0.32 7.25
N LEU A 303 -11.92 -0.29 8.53
CA LEU A 303 -12.80 0.75 9.07
C LEU A 303 -12.06 2.07 9.27
N ILE A 304 -12.74 3.16 8.98
CA ILE A 304 -12.36 4.53 9.33
C ILE A 304 -13.53 5.20 10.01
N THR A 305 -13.26 6.06 10.98
CA THR A 305 -14.31 6.78 11.72
C THR A 305 -14.17 8.29 11.53
N PRO A 306 -15.30 9.03 11.45
CA PRO A 306 -15.29 10.49 11.40
C PRO A 306 -14.52 11.10 12.58
N ALA A 307 -14.68 10.53 13.78
CA ALA A 307 -14.04 11.01 14.99
C ALA A 307 -12.50 10.99 14.92
N ARG A 308 -11.90 9.86 14.49
CA ARG A 308 -10.44 9.77 14.35
C ARG A 308 -9.90 10.64 13.21
N MET A 309 -10.64 10.73 12.08
CA MET A 309 -10.24 11.63 10.99
C MET A 309 -10.28 13.09 11.42
N THR A 310 -11.30 13.48 12.17
CA THR A 310 -11.40 14.84 12.75
C THR A 310 -10.28 15.11 13.77
N ALA A 311 -9.97 14.15 14.64
CA ALA A 311 -8.88 14.27 15.61
C ALA A 311 -7.53 14.45 14.91
N MET A 312 -7.24 13.67 13.85
CA MET A 312 -6.02 13.84 13.07
C MET A 312 -5.95 15.22 12.40
N LEU A 313 -7.04 15.67 11.79
CA LEU A 313 -7.12 17.01 11.20
C LEU A 313 -6.83 18.11 12.25
N GLN A 314 -7.42 17.99 13.43
CA GLN A 314 -7.16 18.93 14.56
C GLN A 314 -5.70 18.89 15.00
N THR A 315 -5.11 17.70 15.07
CA THR A 315 -3.68 17.55 15.39
C THR A 315 -2.80 18.29 14.38
N LEU A 316 -3.07 18.15 13.08
CA LEU A 316 -2.30 18.86 12.05
C LEU A 316 -2.43 20.38 12.15
N VAL A 317 -3.62 20.88 12.49
CA VAL A 317 -3.82 22.33 12.76
C VAL A 317 -3.04 22.78 14.00
N GLN A 318 -3.09 22.03 15.10
CA GLN A 318 -2.36 22.36 16.34
C GLN A 318 -0.84 22.36 16.13
N LEU A 319 -0.35 21.53 15.22
CA LEU A 319 1.07 21.48 14.85
C LEU A 319 1.49 22.58 13.86
N ASN A 320 0.57 23.43 13.43
CA ASN A 320 0.78 24.41 12.34
C ASN A 320 1.26 23.75 11.03
N LEU A 321 0.84 22.51 10.77
CA LEU A 321 1.01 21.82 9.50
C LEU A 321 -0.16 22.09 8.54
N LEU A 322 -1.29 22.54 9.09
CA LEU A 322 -2.43 23.09 8.39
C LEU A 322 -2.81 24.45 8.97
N ASP A 323 -3.12 25.42 8.11
CA ASP A 323 -3.57 26.76 8.53
C ASP A 323 -4.96 26.74 9.17
N ALA A 324 -5.84 25.87 8.67
CA ALA A 324 -7.22 25.69 9.12
C ALA A 324 -7.73 24.28 8.79
N ALA A 325 -8.72 23.82 9.56
CA ALA A 325 -9.43 22.59 9.26
C ALA A 325 -10.14 22.66 7.90
N ILE A 326 -10.15 21.54 7.17
CA ILE A 326 -10.88 21.36 5.92
C ILE A 326 -12.05 20.39 6.16
N PRO A 327 -13.17 20.50 5.42
CA PRO A 327 -14.29 19.57 5.53
C PRO A 327 -13.86 18.13 5.25
N LEU A 328 -14.38 17.15 6.00
CA LEU A 328 -14.00 15.74 5.89
C LEU A 328 -14.23 15.20 4.46
N GLU A 329 -15.34 15.57 3.84
CA GLU A 329 -15.72 15.16 2.48
C GLU A 329 -14.72 15.57 1.40
N ARG A 330 -13.80 16.50 1.72
CA ARG A 330 -12.73 16.91 0.82
C ARG A 330 -11.62 15.87 0.69
N PHE A 331 -11.47 14.97 1.67
CA PHE A 331 -10.36 14.02 1.69
C PHE A 331 -10.73 12.61 2.12
N VAL A 332 -11.97 12.35 2.58
CA VAL A 332 -12.41 11.02 3.00
C VAL A 332 -13.88 10.78 2.63
N SER A 333 -14.20 9.55 2.24
CA SER A 333 -15.56 9.07 2.07
C SER A 333 -15.79 7.79 2.88
N PHE A 334 -16.88 7.76 3.61
CA PHE A 334 -17.33 6.59 4.40
C PHE A 334 -18.29 5.69 3.61
N ASP A 335 -18.70 6.09 2.40
CA ASP A 335 -19.70 5.41 1.58
C ASP A 335 -19.21 4.10 0.95
N PHE A 336 -17.91 3.90 0.95
CA PHE A 336 -17.26 2.72 0.37
C PHE A 336 -17.01 1.60 1.39
N LEU A 337 -17.26 1.87 2.68
CA LEU A 337 -17.12 0.89 3.74
C LEU A 337 -18.25 -0.14 3.72
N PRO A 338 -18.03 -1.39 4.21
CA PRO A 338 -19.05 -2.41 4.29
C PRO A 338 -20.30 -1.93 5.05
N VAL A 339 -21.48 -2.37 4.59
CA VAL A 339 -22.76 -2.09 5.25
C VAL A 339 -22.73 -2.64 6.68
N GLY A 340 -23.01 -1.80 7.66
CA GLY A 340 -22.88 -2.10 9.09
C GLY A 340 -21.69 -1.40 9.77
N ALA A 341 -20.64 -1.07 9.05
CA ALA A 341 -19.54 -0.25 9.56
C ALA A 341 -19.92 1.23 9.70
N ALA A 342 -20.85 1.70 8.86
CA ALA A 342 -21.38 3.08 8.91
C ALA A 342 -22.42 3.32 10.01
N ALA A 343 -22.92 2.27 10.68
CA ALA A 343 -23.96 2.40 11.72
C ALA A 343 -23.44 2.96 13.07
N GLN A 344 -22.12 3.20 13.17
CA GLN A 344 -21.53 3.88 14.34
C GLN A 344 -21.43 5.40 14.13
N LYS A 345 -22.36 5.98 13.36
CA LYS A 345 -22.63 7.41 13.34
C LYS A 345 -23.37 7.77 14.64
N GLY A 346 -22.63 8.16 15.67
CA GLY A 346 -23.20 8.66 16.92
C GLY A 346 -22.24 9.65 17.54
#